data_c426ea428e3b9cc44581f8fcc773f486
#
_entry.id   c426ea428e3b9cc44581f8fcc773f486
#
_cell.length_a   1.000
_cell.length_b   1.000
_cell.length_c   1.000
_cell.angle_alpha   90.00
_cell.angle_beta   90.00
_cell.angle_gamma   90.00
#
_symmetry.space_group_name_H-M   'P 1'
#
loop_
_entity.id
_entity.type
_entity.pdbx_description
1 polymer ?
#
loop_
_entity_poly.entity_id
_entity_poly.type
_entity_poly.pdbx_seq_one_letter_code
_entity_poly.pdbx_strand_id
1 'polypeptide(L)'
;MVAIAVAGITTPLTFPLFPGFRRSSRSSQLRMSQKAGHGVITGKFELRPPPYPLDALEPHMSRSTFEYHWGKHHRAYVDNLNKQIAGTELTGKTLEDVIVATYNSGNLLPPFNNAAQVWNHDFFWESMKPGGGGKPSGEILDLINRDFGSFEEFAKEFKTAAATQFGSGWAWLV
;
A
#
# COMPACT_ATOMS: atom_id res chain seq x y z
N MET A 1 16.23 4.12 -9.58
CA MET A 1 15.18 4.18 -10.61
C MET A 1 13.86 4.31 -9.86
N VAL A 2 13.09 5.33 -10.20
CA VAL A 2 11.74 5.51 -9.67
C VAL A 2 10.76 5.18 -10.79
N ALA A 3 9.75 4.41 -10.53
CA ALA A 3 8.78 3.98 -11.52
C ALA A 3 7.35 4.03 -10.95
N ILE A 4 6.35 4.10 -11.84
CA ILE A 4 4.95 3.96 -11.46
C ILE A 4 4.56 2.50 -11.68
N ALA A 5 4.09 1.84 -10.61
CA ALA A 5 3.51 0.52 -10.68
C ALA A 5 1.99 0.60 -10.51
N VAL A 6 1.25 -0.13 -11.34
CA VAL A 6 -0.21 -0.25 -11.23
C VAL A 6 -0.55 -1.70 -10.91
N ALA A 7 -1.27 -1.91 -9.82
CA ALA A 7 -1.71 -3.24 -9.40
C ALA A 7 -3.24 -3.31 -9.28
N GLY A 8 -3.84 -4.24 -10.00
CA GLY A 8 -5.26 -4.59 -9.88
C GLY A 8 -5.47 -5.82 -9.00
N ILE A 9 -6.69 -6.01 -8.52
CA ILE A 9 -7.06 -7.13 -7.63
C ILE A 9 -7.05 -8.48 -8.36
N THR A 10 -7.11 -8.50 -9.69
CA THR A 10 -7.38 -9.70 -10.50
C THR A 10 -6.30 -10.07 -11.51
N THR A 11 -5.19 -9.34 -11.60
CA THR A 11 -4.13 -9.70 -12.54
C THR A 11 -2.85 -10.07 -11.79
N PRO A 12 -2.20 -11.18 -12.13
CA PRO A 12 -0.85 -11.43 -11.68
C PRO A 12 0.03 -10.29 -12.15
N LEU A 13 0.88 -9.79 -11.26
CA LEU A 13 1.90 -8.77 -11.54
C LEU A 13 2.79 -9.26 -12.69
N THR A 14 2.46 -8.89 -13.91
CA THR A 14 3.40 -8.97 -15.03
C THR A 14 4.28 -7.74 -14.96
N PHE A 15 5.41 -7.88 -14.29
CA PHE A 15 6.50 -6.92 -14.44
C PHE A 15 7.01 -7.01 -15.88
N PRO A 16 7.10 -5.91 -16.63
CA PRO A 16 7.81 -5.93 -17.90
C PRO A 16 9.26 -6.33 -17.61
N LEU A 17 9.70 -7.42 -18.20
CA LEU A 17 11.10 -7.84 -18.21
C LEU A 17 11.89 -6.81 -19.02
N PHE A 18 12.52 -5.83 -18.33
CA PHE A 18 13.53 -5.01 -18.94
C PHE A 18 14.83 -5.82 -19.05
N PRO A 19 15.43 -5.98 -20.24
CA PRO A 19 16.71 -6.65 -20.38
C PRO A 19 17.81 -5.71 -19.87
N GLY A 20 18.48 -6.07 -18.77
CA GLY A 20 19.67 -5.35 -18.33
C GLY A 20 19.94 -5.25 -16.84
N PHE A 21 19.26 -5.98 -15.99
CA PHE A 21 19.51 -5.89 -14.55
C PHE A 21 20.74 -6.71 -14.13
N ARG A 22 21.93 -6.06 -14.05
CA ARG A 22 23.08 -6.60 -13.29
C ARG A 22 22.77 -6.46 -11.79
N ARG A 23 22.59 -7.58 -11.11
CA ARG A 23 22.53 -7.66 -9.65
C ARG A 23 23.82 -7.08 -9.05
N SER A 24 23.76 -5.88 -8.49
CA SER A 24 24.76 -5.41 -7.54
C SER A 24 24.29 -5.78 -6.14
N SER A 25 24.97 -6.74 -5.54
CA SER A 25 24.77 -7.14 -4.16
C SER A 25 25.39 -6.10 -3.21
N ARG A 26 24.65 -5.08 -2.85
CA ARG A 26 24.92 -4.29 -1.65
C ARG A 26 23.62 -4.20 -0.85
N SER A 27 23.50 -5.07 0.16
CA SER A 27 22.47 -4.99 1.17
C SER A 27 22.73 -3.75 2.04
N SER A 28 22.06 -2.65 1.73
CA SER A 28 21.84 -1.59 2.72
C SER A 28 20.56 -1.93 3.46
N GLN A 29 20.72 -2.49 4.66
CA GLN A 29 19.61 -2.66 5.60
C GLN A 29 19.12 -1.27 6.01
N LEU A 30 18.02 -0.83 5.42
CA LEU A 30 17.21 0.25 5.97
C LEU A 30 16.59 -0.27 7.28
N ARG A 31 17.21 0.12 8.41
CA ARG A 31 16.60 -0.04 9.73
C ARG A 31 15.38 0.90 9.79
N MET A 32 14.21 0.37 9.51
CA MET A 32 12.98 0.99 9.95
C MET A 32 12.93 0.93 11.47
N SER A 33 12.94 2.10 12.12
CA SER A 33 12.78 2.23 13.57
C SER A 33 11.36 1.78 13.95
N GLN A 34 11.24 0.54 14.40
CA GLN A 34 10.02 0.03 15.01
C GLN A 34 9.89 0.66 16.41
N LYS A 35 8.97 1.61 16.59
CA LYS A 35 8.40 1.87 17.90
C LYS A 35 7.48 0.69 18.26
N ALA A 36 8.03 -0.28 18.95
CA ALA A 36 7.29 -1.40 19.50
C ALA A 36 6.38 -0.92 20.64
N GLY A 37 5.11 -0.73 20.35
CA GLY A 37 4.07 -0.80 21.36
C GLY A 37 3.79 -2.27 21.67
N HIS A 38 4.11 -2.76 22.87
CA HIS A 38 3.74 -4.10 23.33
C HIS A 38 2.23 -4.15 23.55
N GLY A 39 1.47 -4.37 22.48
CA GLY A 39 0.08 -4.80 22.58
C GLY A 39 0.03 -6.32 22.78
N VAL A 40 -0.86 -6.79 23.64
CA VAL A 40 -1.18 -8.21 23.81
C VAL A 40 -1.48 -8.79 22.42
N ILE A 41 -0.72 -9.81 22.00
CA ILE A 41 -0.94 -10.49 20.72
C ILE A 41 -2.24 -11.29 20.84
N THR A 42 -3.35 -10.68 20.47
CA THR A 42 -4.69 -11.31 20.50
C THR A 42 -4.88 -12.31 19.36
N GLY A 43 -3.89 -12.47 18.49
CA GLY A 43 -3.99 -13.32 17.30
C GLY A 43 -4.94 -12.79 16.22
N LYS A 44 -5.47 -11.57 16.38
CA LYS A 44 -6.36 -10.90 15.44
C LYS A 44 -5.79 -9.54 15.04
N PHE A 45 -5.98 -9.18 13.77
CA PHE A 45 -5.71 -7.84 13.28
C PHE A 45 -6.84 -6.89 13.67
N GLU A 46 -6.49 -5.66 14.01
CA GLU A 46 -7.45 -4.60 14.31
C GLU A 46 -7.44 -3.55 13.20
N LEU A 47 -8.61 -2.95 12.94
CA LEU A 47 -8.71 -1.82 12.03
C LEU A 47 -8.02 -0.62 12.68
N ARG A 48 -6.88 -0.21 12.14
CA ARG A 48 -6.13 0.94 12.64
C ARG A 48 -6.90 2.23 12.39
N PRO A 49 -6.97 3.14 13.37
CA PRO A 49 -7.55 4.45 13.14
C PRO A 49 -6.67 5.25 12.17
N PRO A 50 -7.27 6.09 11.31
CA PRO A 50 -6.51 7.01 10.48
C PRO A 50 -5.69 7.98 11.34
N PRO A 51 -4.55 8.51 10.83
CA PRO A 51 -3.69 9.42 11.59
C PRO A 51 -4.24 10.84 11.77
N TYR A 52 -5.45 11.12 11.26
CA TYR A 52 -6.14 12.40 11.31
C TYR A 52 -7.67 12.20 11.37
N PRO A 53 -8.47 13.24 11.77
CA PRO A 53 -9.91 13.18 11.76
C PRO A 53 -10.52 12.87 10.39
N LEU A 54 -11.70 12.27 10.35
CA LEU A 54 -12.34 11.81 9.11
C LEU A 54 -12.78 12.94 8.17
N ASP A 55 -12.89 14.18 8.65
CA ASP A 55 -13.18 15.38 7.89
C ASP A 55 -11.94 16.21 7.49
N ALA A 56 -10.76 15.78 7.95
CA ALA A 56 -9.53 16.56 7.79
C ALA A 56 -9.01 16.68 6.35
N LEU A 57 -9.52 15.85 5.43
CA LEU A 57 -9.15 15.89 4.02
C LEU A 57 -10.15 16.66 3.14
N GLU A 58 -11.18 17.27 3.73
CA GLU A 58 -12.10 18.12 2.98
C GLU A 58 -11.40 19.37 2.42
N PRO A 59 -11.81 19.84 1.24
CA PRO A 59 -12.92 19.39 0.38
C PRO A 59 -12.54 18.24 -0.58
N HIS A 60 -11.31 17.72 -0.55
CA HIS A 60 -10.83 16.73 -1.52
C HIS A 60 -11.42 15.33 -1.30
N MET A 61 -11.64 14.96 -0.06
CA MET A 61 -12.33 13.74 0.34
C MET A 61 -13.35 14.09 1.42
N SER A 62 -14.64 13.90 1.15
CA SER A 62 -15.67 14.17 2.14
C SER A 62 -15.60 13.20 3.32
N ARG A 63 -16.03 13.66 4.49
CA ARG A 63 -16.16 12.81 5.68
C ARG A 63 -16.94 11.53 5.39
N SER A 64 -18.06 11.62 4.69
CA SER A 64 -18.89 10.45 4.36
C SER A 64 -18.16 9.45 3.46
N THR A 65 -17.39 9.92 2.47
CA THR A 65 -16.55 9.06 1.63
C THR A 65 -15.49 8.36 2.47
N PHE A 66 -14.84 9.08 3.37
CA PHE A 66 -13.81 8.53 4.24
C PHE A 66 -14.40 7.51 5.22
N GLU A 67 -15.50 7.82 5.89
CA GLU A 67 -16.22 6.90 6.80
C GLU A 67 -16.60 5.61 6.08
N TYR A 68 -17.03 5.69 4.83
CA TYR A 68 -17.38 4.52 4.03
C TYR A 68 -16.15 3.72 3.63
N HIS A 69 -15.11 4.38 3.11
CA HIS A 69 -13.88 3.72 2.62
C HIS A 69 -13.09 3.07 3.76
N TRP A 70 -12.89 3.79 4.87
CA TRP A 70 -12.22 3.24 6.05
C TRP A 70 -13.13 2.32 6.87
N GLY A 71 -14.31 2.83 7.25
CA GLY A 71 -15.19 2.16 8.21
C GLY A 71 -15.96 0.96 7.65
N LYS A 72 -16.08 0.82 6.32
CA LYS A 72 -16.75 -0.30 5.65
C LYS A 72 -15.78 -1.13 4.82
N HIS A 73 -15.14 -0.54 3.80
CA HIS A 73 -14.27 -1.30 2.89
C HIS A 73 -13.02 -1.84 3.60
N HIS A 74 -12.24 -0.97 4.22
CA HIS A 74 -11.03 -1.38 4.94
C HIS A 74 -11.37 -2.34 6.09
N ARG A 75 -12.41 -2.03 6.87
CA ARG A 75 -12.91 -2.94 7.93
C ARG A 75 -13.26 -4.33 7.39
N ALA A 76 -13.92 -4.42 6.24
CA ALA A 76 -14.30 -5.70 5.67
C ALA A 76 -13.07 -6.57 5.34
N TYR A 77 -11.98 -5.98 4.86
CA TYR A 77 -10.73 -6.72 4.64
C TYR A 77 -10.13 -7.23 5.94
N VAL A 78 -10.10 -6.42 7.00
CA VAL A 78 -9.63 -6.83 8.33
C VAL A 78 -10.47 -7.98 8.88
N ASP A 79 -11.80 -7.84 8.83
CA ASP A 79 -12.72 -8.85 9.36
C ASP A 79 -12.63 -10.18 8.59
N ASN A 80 -12.51 -10.11 7.26
CA ASN A 80 -12.39 -11.30 6.42
C ASN A 80 -11.03 -11.97 6.61
N LEU A 81 -9.93 -11.19 6.69
CA LEU A 81 -8.61 -11.73 7.01
C LEU A 81 -8.64 -12.50 8.31
N ASN A 82 -9.18 -11.91 9.39
CA ASN A 82 -9.29 -12.56 10.69
C ASN A 82 -10.07 -13.87 10.64
N LYS A 83 -11.15 -13.93 9.86
CA LYS A 83 -11.91 -15.18 9.66
C LYS A 83 -11.09 -16.25 8.95
N GLN A 84 -10.31 -15.84 7.93
CA GLN A 84 -9.53 -16.76 7.11
C GLN A 84 -8.32 -17.36 7.83
N ILE A 85 -7.70 -16.60 8.73
CA ILE A 85 -6.51 -17.06 9.46
C ILE A 85 -6.82 -17.74 10.80
N ALA A 86 -8.05 -17.63 11.29
CA ALA A 86 -8.45 -18.19 12.58
C ALA A 86 -8.20 -19.71 12.64
N GLY A 87 -7.44 -20.15 13.66
CA GLY A 87 -7.11 -21.57 13.86
C GLY A 87 -6.11 -22.16 12.87
N THR A 88 -5.46 -21.31 12.05
CA THR A 88 -4.40 -21.71 11.13
C THR A 88 -3.01 -21.35 11.71
N GLU A 89 -1.95 -21.83 11.07
CA GLU A 89 -0.56 -21.45 11.37
C GLU A 89 -0.24 -19.96 11.13
N LEU A 90 -1.15 -19.24 10.48
CA LEU A 90 -1.05 -17.78 10.24
C LEU A 90 -1.51 -16.96 11.45
N THR A 91 -2.22 -17.60 12.41
CA THR A 91 -2.67 -16.92 13.63
C THR A 91 -1.47 -16.44 14.45
N GLY A 92 -1.47 -15.15 14.82
CA GLY A 92 -0.39 -14.53 15.61
C GLY A 92 0.84 -14.09 14.81
N LYS A 93 0.86 -14.30 13.50
CA LYS A 93 1.90 -13.74 12.61
C LYS A 93 1.67 -12.24 12.38
N THR A 94 2.72 -11.53 11.97
CA THR A 94 2.59 -10.13 11.51
C THR A 94 1.82 -10.06 10.18
N LEU A 95 1.29 -8.89 9.83
CA LEU A 95 0.56 -8.72 8.57
C LEU A 95 1.47 -9.00 7.37
N GLU A 96 2.72 -8.52 7.42
CA GLU A 96 3.73 -8.73 6.40
C GLU A 96 4.07 -10.22 6.24
N ASP A 97 4.23 -10.95 7.36
CA ASP A 97 4.49 -12.40 7.32
C ASP A 97 3.32 -13.16 6.69
N VAL A 98 2.08 -12.75 6.99
CA VAL A 98 0.88 -13.34 6.36
C VAL A 98 0.88 -13.06 4.87
N ILE A 99 1.18 -11.83 4.43
CA ILE A 99 1.25 -11.48 3.00
C ILE A 99 2.30 -12.34 2.30
N VAL A 100 3.53 -12.40 2.82
CA VAL A 100 4.63 -13.16 2.23
C VAL A 100 4.30 -14.66 2.16
N ALA A 101 3.80 -15.23 3.25
CA ALA A 101 3.44 -16.64 3.31
C ALA A 101 2.30 -16.99 2.33
N THR A 102 1.31 -16.10 2.18
CA THR A 102 0.15 -16.34 1.33
C THR A 102 0.33 -15.92 -0.12
N TYR A 103 1.37 -15.14 -0.45
CA TYR A 103 1.82 -14.89 -1.82
C TYR A 103 2.25 -16.18 -2.52
N ASN A 104 2.86 -17.12 -1.77
CA ASN A 104 3.15 -18.48 -2.20
C ASN A 104 3.78 -18.57 -3.60
N SER A 105 4.84 -17.77 -3.83
CA SER A 105 5.56 -17.69 -5.12
C SER A 105 4.67 -17.39 -6.34
N GLY A 106 3.61 -16.59 -6.14
CA GLY A 106 2.67 -16.20 -7.19
C GLY A 106 1.44 -17.12 -7.30
N ASN A 107 1.40 -18.25 -6.58
CA ASN A 107 0.21 -19.09 -6.47
C ASN A 107 -0.59 -18.71 -5.22
N LEU A 108 -1.30 -17.59 -5.31
CA LEU A 108 -1.92 -16.89 -4.19
C LEU A 108 -2.87 -17.77 -3.38
N LEU A 109 -2.67 -17.82 -2.05
CA LEU A 109 -3.58 -18.47 -1.14
C LEU A 109 -4.76 -17.53 -0.75
N PRO A 110 -5.91 -18.07 -0.30
CA PRO A 110 -7.11 -17.28 -0.02
C PRO A 110 -6.93 -16.05 0.87
N PRO A 111 -6.09 -16.03 1.95
CA PRO A 111 -5.91 -14.86 2.78
C PRO A 111 -5.12 -13.72 2.12
N PHE A 112 -4.35 -13.99 1.04
CA PHE A 112 -3.44 -13.02 0.43
C PHE A 112 -4.13 -11.69 0.08
N ASN A 113 -5.25 -11.76 -0.63
CA ASN A 113 -5.95 -10.55 -1.06
C ASN A 113 -6.38 -9.68 0.13
N ASN A 114 -6.97 -10.28 1.16
CA ASN A 114 -7.41 -9.52 2.34
C ASN A 114 -6.23 -8.94 3.11
N ALA A 115 -5.14 -9.71 3.30
CA ALA A 115 -3.94 -9.24 3.98
C ALA A 115 -3.26 -8.09 3.22
N ALA A 116 -3.08 -8.23 1.90
CA ALA A 116 -2.52 -7.19 1.06
C ALA A 116 -3.40 -5.92 1.04
N GLN A 117 -4.74 -6.07 1.03
CA GLN A 117 -5.65 -4.93 1.07
C GLN A 117 -5.63 -4.21 2.42
N VAL A 118 -5.49 -4.92 3.55
CA VAL A 118 -5.29 -4.27 4.86
C VAL A 118 -4.03 -3.41 4.82
N TRP A 119 -2.92 -3.97 4.36
CA TRP A 119 -1.65 -3.25 4.25
C TRP A 119 -1.74 -2.03 3.31
N ASN A 120 -2.34 -2.22 2.13
CA ASN A 120 -2.51 -1.16 1.15
C ASN A 120 -3.34 0.02 1.70
N HIS A 121 -4.41 -0.27 2.45
CA HIS A 121 -5.25 0.77 3.02
C HIS A 121 -4.56 1.49 4.19
N ASP A 122 -3.83 0.77 5.05
CA ASP A 122 -3.02 1.39 6.11
C ASP A 122 -2.02 2.38 5.49
N PHE A 123 -1.27 1.95 4.48
CA PHE A 123 -0.33 2.81 3.76
C PHE A 123 -1.02 4.00 3.07
N PHE A 124 -2.19 3.78 2.47
CA PHE A 124 -2.96 4.82 1.79
C PHE A 124 -3.35 5.95 2.75
N TRP A 125 -3.84 5.62 3.95
CA TRP A 125 -4.17 6.64 4.95
C TRP A 125 -2.94 7.41 5.41
N GLU A 126 -1.81 6.76 5.57
CA GLU A 126 -0.54 7.38 5.97
C GLU A 126 0.10 8.21 4.84
N SER A 127 -0.20 7.93 3.57
CA SER A 127 0.31 8.67 2.42
C SER A 127 -0.30 10.06 2.22
N MET A 128 -1.37 10.36 2.93
CA MET A 128 -2.08 11.63 2.87
C MET A 128 -1.96 12.39 4.20
N LYS A 129 -2.18 13.71 4.16
CA LYS A 129 -2.25 14.54 5.36
C LYS A 129 -3.11 15.78 5.11
N PRO A 130 -3.74 16.35 6.16
CA PRO A 130 -4.43 17.64 6.06
C PRO A 130 -3.49 18.72 5.55
N GLY A 131 -3.95 19.53 4.58
CA GLY A 131 -3.13 20.56 3.95
C GLY A 131 -1.90 20.03 3.19
N GLY A 132 -1.90 18.74 2.86
CA GLY A 132 -0.84 18.11 2.08
C GLY A 132 -0.86 18.47 0.59
N GLY A 133 -0.02 17.79 -0.18
CA GLY A 133 0.14 18.03 -1.61
C GLY A 133 1.28 19.00 -1.94
N GLY A 134 1.28 19.48 -3.17
CA GLY A 134 2.33 20.34 -3.69
C GLY A 134 3.50 19.57 -4.30
N LYS A 135 4.49 20.33 -4.78
CA LYS A 135 5.69 19.77 -5.39
C LYS A 135 6.63 19.25 -4.29
N PRO A 136 7.17 18.03 -4.41
CA PRO A 136 8.18 17.54 -3.48
C PRO A 136 9.48 18.35 -3.58
N SER A 137 10.37 18.16 -2.63
CA SER A 137 11.68 18.81 -2.58
C SER A 137 12.79 17.81 -2.26
N GLY A 138 14.05 18.23 -2.40
CA GLY A 138 15.21 17.39 -2.11
C GLY A 138 15.32 16.17 -3.01
N GLU A 139 15.95 15.13 -2.51
CA GLU A 139 16.33 13.93 -3.27
C GLU A 139 15.16 13.28 -4.06
N ILE A 140 13.96 13.26 -3.47
CA ILE A 140 12.80 12.68 -4.18
C ILE A 140 12.43 13.49 -5.43
N LEU A 141 12.54 14.82 -5.38
CA LEU A 141 12.32 15.66 -6.58
C LEU A 141 13.39 15.40 -7.64
N ASP A 142 14.66 15.25 -7.23
CA ASP A 142 15.77 14.97 -8.14
C ASP A 142 15.57 13.62 -8.85
N LEU A 143 15.13 12.59 -8.10
CA LEU A 143 14.80 11.28 -8.66
C LEU A 143 13.62 11.35 -9.64
N ILE A 144 12.57 12.08 -9.29
CA ILE A 144 11.41 12.31 -10.16
C ILE A 144 11.83 13.03 -11.44
N ASN A 145 12.62 14.11 -11.34
CA ASN A 145 13.10 14.84 -12.51
C ASN A 145 14.01 13.98 -13.39
N ARG A 146 14.85 13.12 -12.78
CA ARG A 146 15.71 12.20 -13.51
C ARG A 146 14.92 11.18 -14.32
N ASP A 147 13.89 10.57 -13.70
CA ASP A 147 13.21 9.41 -14.29
C ASP A 147 11.98 9.80 -15.12
N PHE A 148 11.33 10.91 -14.82
CA PHE A 148 10.14 11.41 -15.53
C PHE A 148 10.35 12.73 -16.28
N GLY A 149 11.54 13.35 -16.18
CA GLY A 149 11.85 14.65 -16.80
C GLY A 149 11.39 15.85 -15.99
N SER A 150 10.21 15.80 -15.36
CA SER A 150 9.69 16.85 -14.49
C SER A 150 8.66 16.30 -13.50
N PHE A 151 8.37 17.08 -12.45
CA PHE A 151 7.28 16.76 -11.54
C PHE A 151 5.91 16.77 -12.24
N GLU A 152 5.73 17.65 -13.17
CA GLU A 152 4.48 17.82 -13.94
C GLU A 152 4.22 16.56 -14.82
N GLU A 153 5.23 16.03 -15.49
CA GLU A 153 5.10 14.79 -16.26
C GLU A 153 4.87 13.59 -15.35
N PHE A 154 5.62 13.48 -14.25
CA PHE A 154 5.34 12.46 -13.22
C PHE A 154 3.88 12.51 -12.75
N ALA A 155 3.39 13.70 -12.37
CA ALA A 155 2.02 13.87 -11.87
C ALA A 155 0.96 13.48 -12.91
N LYS A 156 1.22 13.77 -14.18
CA LYS A 156 0.36 13.39 -15.31
C LYS A 156 0.36 11.88 -15.49
N GLU A 157 1.52 11.23 -15.50
CA GLU A 157 1.65 9.78 -15.66
C GLU A 157 1.01 9.04 -14.46
N PHE A 158 1.27 9.49 -13.24
CA PHE A 158 0.70 8.90 -12.03
C PHE A 158 -0.84 8.99 -12.02
N LYS A 159 -1.38 10.17 -12.35
CA LYS A 159 -2.83 10.36 -12.47
C LYS A 159 -3.43 9.50 -13.58
N THR A 160 -2.75 9.37 -14.71
CA THR A 160 -3.19 8.53 -15.82
C THR A 160 -3.22 7.07 -15.39
N ALA A 161 -2.14 6.58 -14.77
CA ALA A 161 -2.06 5.21 -14.26
C ALA A 161 -3.21 4.89 -13.29
N ALA A 162 -3.50 5.80 -12.35
CA ALA A 162 -4.60 5.64 -11.41
C ALA A 162 -5.98 5.68 -12.09
N ALA A 163 -6.19 6.59 -13.03
CA ALA A 163 -7.49 6.79 -13.68
C ALA A 163 -7.83 5.70 -14.70
N THR A 164 -6.82 5.11 -15.33
CA THR A 164 -6.99 4.06 -16.35
C THR A 164 -6.97 2.65 -15.78
N GLN A 165 -6.69 2.49 -14.47
CA GLN A 165 -6.76 1.19 -13.82
C GLN A 165 -8.16 0.60 -13.95
N PHE A 166 -8.26 -0.54 -14.62
CA PHE A 166 -9.54 -1.23 -14.82
C PHE A 166 -9.98 -1.93 -13.53
N GLY A 167 -11.18 -1.60 -13.08
CA GLY A 167 -11.71 -2.13 -11.82
C GLY A 167 -11.04 -1.51 -10.58
N SER A 168 -11.11 -2.20 -9.46
CA SER A 168 -10.42 -1.77 -8.23
C SER A 168 -8.92 -2.05 -8.33
N GLY A 169 -8.11 -1.09 -7.93
CA GLY A 169 -6.66 -1.24 -7.96
C GLY A 169 -5.93 -0.03 -7.37
N TRP A 170 -4.61 -0.04 -7.53
CA TRP A 170 -3.69 0.91 -6.91
C TRP A 170 -2.67 1.39 -7.92
N ALA A 171 -2.31 2.67 -7.85
CA ALA A 171 -1.13 3.22 -8.51
C ALA A 171 -0.08 3.54 -7.45
N TRP A 172 1.16 3.14 -7.69
CA TRP A 172 2.28 3.26 -6.75
C TRP A 172 3.43 4.01 -7.38
N LEU A 173 4.10 4.84 -6.58
CA LEU A 173 5.44 5.34 -6.87
C LEU A 173 6.44 4.41 -6.14
N VAL A 174 7.33 3.76 -6.88
CA VAL A 174 8.28 2.75 -6.37
C VAL A 174 9.72 3.07 -6.80
#